data_0efbac952b367dc11e7f4f4cf96793e1
#
_entry.id   0efbac952b367dc11e7f4f4cf96793e1
#
_cell.length_a   1.000
_cell.length_b   1.000
_cell.length_c   1.000
_cell.angle_alpha   90.00
_cell.angle_beta   90.00
_cell.angle_gamma   90.00
#
_symmetry.space_group_name_H-M   'P 1'
#
loop_
_entity.id
_entity.type
_entity.pdbx_description
1 polymer ?
#
loop_
_entity_poly.entity_id
_entity_poly.type
_entity_poly.pdbx_seq_one_letter_code
_entity_poly.pdbx_strand_id
1 'polypeptide(L)'
;MQINLLSNILKESDGELLFNLLSDSFISKNKDVETFLKEKSVQSTKLCTSATYLLYNLDSKADLLGYFTLATKMLTIKPESLTSSQAKVIKRFVSLDSDTNTYRLPAVLLAQF
;
A
#
# COMPACT_ATOMS: atom_id res chain seq x y z
N MET A 1 -2.58 -21.64 -1.31
CA MET A 1 -2.18 -20.23 -1.13
C MET A 1 -3.37 -19.41 -0.67
N GLN A 2 -3.16 -18.59 0.32
CA GLN A 2 -4.19 -17.69 0.84
C GLN A 2 -3.77 -16.25 0.63
N ILE A 3 -4.75 -15.37 0.41
CA ILE A 3 -4.56 -13.92 0.35
C ILE A 3 -5.45 -13.32 1.42
N ASN A 4 -4.88 -12.52 2.31
CA ASN A 4 -5.65 -11.89 3.38
C ASN A 4 -5.13 -10.51 3.69
N LEU A 5 -6.05 -9.63 4.06
CA LEU A 5 -5.75 -8.27 4.48
C LEU A 5 -5.12 -8.29 5.87
N LEU A 6 -4.00 -7.60 6.05
CA LEU A 6 -3.31 -7.57 7.35
C LEU A 6 -4.22 -7.09 8.48
N SER A 7 -5.08 -6.09 8.22
CA SER A 7 -6.01 -5.61 9.24
C SER A 7 -6.97 -6.70 9.73
N ASN A 8 -7.38 -7.62 8.85
CA ASN A 8 -8.23 -8.74 9.24
C ASN A 8 -7.48 -9.76 10.10
N ILE A 9 -6.20 -10.00 9.78
CA ILE A 9 -5.36 -10.88 10.59
C ILE A 9 -5.16 -10.30 11.99
N LEU A 10 -4.89 -8.99 12.08
CA LEU A 10 -4.64 -8.33 13.35
C LEU A 10 -5.87 -8.24 14.26
N LYS A 11 -7.08 -8.40 13.71
CA LYS A 11 -8.33 -8.45 14.50
C LYS A 11 -8.50 -9.75 15.24
N GLU A 12 -7.87 -10.82 14.79
CA GLU A 12 -7.93 -12.12 15.45
C GLU A 12 -7.15 -12.09 16.78
N SER A 13 -7.52 -12.94 17.72
CA SER A 13 -6.92 -12.94 19.07
C SER A 13 -5.41 -13.20 19.04
N ASP A 14 -4.96 -14.07 18.13
CA ASP A 14 -3.52 -14.38 17.96
C ASP A 14 -2.94 -13.77 16.66
N GLY A 15 -3.59 -12.72 16.16
CA GLY A 15 -3.23 -12.15 14.86
C GLY A 15 -1.83 -11.60 14.79
N GLU A 16 -1.38 -10.86 15.80
CA GLU A 16 -0.01 -10.32 15.82
C GLU A 16 1.03 -11.44 15.91
N LEU A 17 0.72 -12.49 16.68
CA LEU A 17 1.60 -13.65 16.78
C LEU A 17 1.73 -14.35 15.43
N LEU A 18 0.63 -14.57 14.73
CA LEU A 18 0.65 -15.16 13.39
C LEU A 18 1.43 -14.28 12.41
N PHE A 19 1.20 -12.96 12.44
CA PHE A 19 1.93 -12.04 11.58
C PHE A 19 3.43 -12.10 11.86
N ASN A 20 3.84 -12.14 13.13
CA ASN A 20 5.25 -12.22 13.49
C ASN A 20 5.89 -13.52 12.96
N LEU A 21 5.18 -14.64 13.06
CA LEU A 21 5.67 -15.90 12.52
C LEU A 21 5.85 -15.84 11.00
N LEU A 22 4.88 -15.25 10.29
CA LEU A 22 4.95 -15.11 8.84
C LEU A 22 6.06 -14.15 8.41
N SER A 23 6.18 -13.01 9.08
CA SER A 23 7.13 -11.97 8.69
C SER A 23 8.58 -12.32 9.05
N ASP A 24 8.79 -13.03 10.15
CA ASP A 24 10.16 -13.40 10.59
C ASP A 24 10.89 -14.24 9.56
N SER A 25 10.18 -15.11 8.85
CA SER A 25 10.77 -15.98 7.81
C SER A 25 10.87 -15.29 6.45
N PHE A 26 10.28 -14.13 6.29
CA PHE A 26 10.26 -13.43 5.00
C PHE A 26 11.60 -12.77 4.71
N ILE A 27 12.20 -13.12 3.57
CA ILE A 27 13.46 -12.56 3.09
C ILE A 27 13.23 -12.04 1.68
N SER A 28 13.62 -10.79 1.44
CA SER A 28 13.53 -10.17 0.12
C SER A 28 14.93 -9.74 -0.34
N LYS A 29 15.15 -9.78 -1.66
CA LYS A 29 16.37 -9.22 -2.26
C LYS A 29 16.44 -7.70 -2.04
N ASN A 30 15.30 -7.03 -1.95
CA ASN A 30 15.22 -5.61 -1.65
C ASN A 30 14.98 -5.42 -0.14
N LYS A 31 15.97 -4.86 0.53
CA LYS A 31 15.89 -4.64 1.98
C LYS A 31 14.76 -3.70 2.40
N ASP A 32 14.43 -2.71 1.56
CA ASP A 32 13.34 -1.79 1.87
C ASP A 32 11.99 -2.51 1.91
N VAL A 33 11.79 -3.48 1.03
CA VAL A 33 10.59 -4.31 1.00
C VAL A 33 10.46 -5.13 2.28
N GLU A 34 11.56 -5.76 2.69
CA GLU A 34 11.60 -6.56 3.91
C GLU A 34 11.40 -5.71 5.16
N THR A 35 12.08 -4.57 5.25
CA THR A 35 11.99 -3.63 6.37
C THR A 35 10.58 -3.07 6.52
N PHE A 36 9.94 -2.68 5.42
CA PHE A 36 8.57 -2.16 5.48
C PHE A 36 7.63 -3.19 6.10
N LEU A 37 7.68 -4.44 5.63
CA LEU A 37 6.81 -5.47 6.17
C LEU A 37 7.01 -5.67 7.66
N LYS A 38 8.27 -5.85 8.09
CA LYS A 38 8.60 -6.20 9.47
C LYS A 38 8.44 -5.05 10.45
N GLU A 39 8.73 -3.82 10.03
CA GLU A 39 8.84 -2.68 10.94
C GLU A 39 7.73 -1.64 10.78
N LYS A 40 7.10 -1.54 9.60
CA LYS A 40 6.19 -0.43 9.30
C LYS A 40 4.77 -0.84 8.97
N SER A 41 4.54 -2.06 8.46
CA SER A 41 3.25 -2.45 7.93
C SER A 41 2.14 -2.49 8.99
N VAL A 42 2.45 -2.98 10.19
CA VAL A 42 1.47 -3.06 11.28
C VAL A 42 1.07 -1.65 11.72
N GLN A 43 2.03 -0.76 11.91
CA GLN A 43 1.76 0.62 12.32
C GLN A 43 0.94 1.37 11.26
N SER A 44 1.31 1.26 10.00
CA SER A 44 0.56 1.87 8.91
C SER A 44 -0.87 1.36 8.83
N THR A 45 -1.06 0.06 9.06
CA THR A 45 -2.40 -0.56 9.09
C THR A 45 -3.23 -0.03 10.25
N LYS A 46 -2.64 0.05 11.43
CA LYS A 46 -3.33 0.57 12.63
C LYS A 46 -3.71 2.03 12.49
N LEU A 47 -2.89 2.82 11.80
CA LEU A 47 -3.16 4.24 11.53
C LEU A 47 -4.09 4.44 10.32
N CYS A 48 -4.49 3.37 9.63
CA CYS A 48 -5.32 3.43 8.43
C CYS A 48 -4.70 4.24 7.29
N THR A 49 -3.37 4.32 7.22
CA THR A 49 -2.66 5.04 6.15
C THR A 49 -2.41 4.17 4.93
N SER A 50 -2.50 2.85 5.10
CA SER A 50 -2.32 1.90 4.01
C SER A 50 -3.08 0.61 4.29
N ALA A 51 -3.24 -0.20 3.25
CA ALA A 51 -3.81 -1.54 3.35
C ALA A 51 -2.78 -2.53 2.81
N THR A 52 -2.33 -3.45 3.63
CA THR A 52 -1.34 -4.47 3.27
C THR A 52 -2.03 -5.82 3.13
N TYR A 53 -1.81 -6.47 1.99
CA TYR A 53 -2.33 -7.82 1.69
C TYR A 53 -1.17 -8.80 1.73
N LEU A 54 -1.36 -9.89 2.47
CA LEU A 54 -0.38 -10.95 2.60
C LEU A 54 -0.77 -12.16 1.77
N LEU A 55 0.20 -12.75 1.08
CA LEU A 55 0.04 -14.00 0.35
C LEU A 55 0.86 -15.07 1.08
N TYR A 56 0.20 -16.11 1.57
CA TYR A 56 0.85 -17.07 2.45
C TYR A 56 0.25 -18.47 2.34
N ASN A 57 0.99 -19.45 2.85
CA ASN A 57 0.55 -20.83 3.04
C ASN A 57 0.58 -21.19 4.52
N LEU A 58 -0.42 -21.97 4.96
CA LEU A 58 -0.48 -22.49 6.32
C LEU A 58 -0.48 -24.03 6.37
N ASP A 59 -0.01 -24.70 5.31
CA ASP A 59 -0.13 -26.15 5.18
C ASP A 59 0.65 -26.89 6.27
N SER A 60 1.96 -27.04 6.11
CA SER A 60 2.81 -27.71 7.10
C SER A 60 3.52 -26.73 8.02
N LYS A 61 3.74 -25.50 7.56
CA LYS A 61 4.30 -24.41 8.36
C LYS A 61 3.80 -23.08 7.78
N ALA A 62 3.75 -22.06 8.61
CA ALA A 62 3.41 -20.71 8.17
C ALA A 62 4.53 -20.18 7.27
N ASP A 63 4.21 -19.89 6.02
CA ASP A 63 5.18 -19.43 5.02
C ASP A 63 4.61 -18.26 4.23
N LEU A 64 5.25 -17.10 4.36
CA LEU A 64 4.86 -15.91 3.63
C LEU A 64 5.49 -15.90 2.26
N LEU A 65 4.66 -15.92 1.22
CA LEU A 65 5.10 -15.95 -0.17
C LEU A 65 5.38 -14.56 -0.72
N GLY A 66 4.65 -13.56 -0.22
CA GLY A 66 4.80 -12.19 -0.66
C GLY A 66 3.74 -11.30 -0.06
N TYR A 67 3.80 -10.01 -0.38
CA TYR A 67 2.78 -9.05 0.05
C TYR A 67 2.74 -7.87 -0.91
N PHE A 68 1.66 -7.13 -0.85
CA PHE A 68 1.59 -5.83 -1.51
C PHE A 68 0.82 -4.85 -0.64
N THR A 69 1.12 -3.57 -0.82
CA THR A 69 0.50 -2.50 -0.05
C THR A 69 -0.14 -1.49 -0.99
N LEU A 70 -1.38 -1.11 -0.68
CA LEU A 70 -2.10 -0.04 -1.36
C LEU A 70 -2.18 1.15 -0.42
N ALA A 71 -1.81 2.32 -0.91
CA ALA A 71 -1.90 3.56 -0.14
C ALA A 71 -2.58 4.63 -1.00
N THR A 72 -3.46 5.43 -0.38
CA THR A 72 -4.05 6.58 -1.03
C THR A 72 -3.10 7.76 -0.91
N LYS A 73 -2.79 8.39 -2.02
CA LYS A 73 -1.90 9.54 -2.06
C LYS A 73 -2.55 10.66 -2.85
N MET A 74 -2.40 11.89 -2.36
CA MET A 74 -2.83 13.07 -3.11
C MET A 74 -1.72 13.51 -4.05
N LEU A 75 -2.01 13.49 -5.34
CA LEU A 75 -1.08 13.99 -6.37
C LEU A 75 -1.39 15.46 -6.64
N THR A 76 -0.34 16.25 -6.76
CA THR A 76 -0.42 17.65 -7.15
C THR A 76 0.28 17.83 -8.49
N ILE A 77 -0.46 18.28 -9.51
CA ILE A 77 0.03 18.37 -10.88
C ILE A 77 -0.08 19.82 -11.33
N LYS A 78 1.03 20.37 -11.81
CA LYS A 78 1.04 21.71 -12.40
C LYS A 78 0.54 21.66 -13.85
N PRO A 79 -0.36 22.59 -14.27
CA PRO A 79 -0.90 22.58 -15.63
C PRO A 79 0.18 22.61 -16.70
N GLU A 80 1.26 23.34 -16.49
CA GLU A 80 2.34 23.50 -17.45
C GLU A 80 3.14 22.22 -17.69
N SER A 81 3.03 21.23 -16.80
CA SER A 81 3.68 19.93 -16.99
C SER A 81 2.85 18.96 -17.84
N LEU A 82 1.64 19.36 -18.22
CA LEU A 82 0.72 18.52 -18.99
C LEU A 82 0.70 18.90 -20.45
N THR A 83 0.58 17.88 -21.31
CA THR A 83 0.24 18.09 -22.72
C THR A 83 -1.22 18.52 -22.84
N SER A 84 -1.62 19.05 -23.99
CA SER A 84 -3.03 19.41 -24.24
C SER A 84 -3.97 18.22 -24.06
N SER A 85 -3.56 17.06 -24.53
CA SER A 85 -4.37 15.83 -24.40
C SER A 85 -4.52 15.40 -22.95
N GLN A 86 -3.43 15.45 -22.19
CA GLN A 86 -3.45 15.11 -20.77
C GLN A 86 -4.32 16.06 -19.97
N ALA A 87 -4.21 17.37 -20.24
CA ALA A 87 -5.02 18.37 -19.58
C ALA A 87 -6.52 18.16 -19.82
N LYS A 88 -6.92 17.80 -21.04
CA LYS A 88 -8.32 17.50 -21.36
C LYS A 88 -8.85 16.34 -20.51
N VAL A 89 -8.06 15.27 -20.35
CA VAL A 89 -8.46 14.11 -19.55
C VAL A 89 -8.63 14.51 -18.09
N ILE A 90 -7.67 15.22 -17.53
CA ILE A 90 -7.69 15.61 -16.12
C ILE A 90 -8.86 16.55 -15.81
N LYS A 91 -9.17 17.50 -16.69
CA LYS A 91 -10.27 18.43 -16.51
C LYS A 91 -11.64 17.76 -16.43
N ARG A 92 -11.78 16.53 -16.96
CA ARG A 92 -13.02 15.75 -16.84
C ARG A 92 -13.31 15.32 -15.40
N PHE A 93 -12.28 15.17 -14.59
CA PHE A 93 -12.38 14.59 -13.25
C PHE A 93 -12.14 15.61 -12.13
N VAL A 94 -11.34 16.65 -12.38
CA VAL A 94 -10.88 17.56 -11.35
C VAL A 94 -10.84 18.98 -11.88
N SER A 95 -11.25 19.94 -11.04
CA SER A 95 -11.11 21.35 -11.34
C SER A 95 -9.74 21.85 -10.89
N LEU A 96 -9.23 22.88 -11.61
CA LEU A 96 -7.99 23.54 -11.22
C LEU A 96 -8.21 24.29 -9.90
N ASP A 97 -7.30 24.08 -8.95
CA ASP A 97 -7.28 24.86 -7.71
C ASP A 97 -6.72 26.25 -8.01
N SER A 98 -7.56 27.29 -7.91
CA SER A 98 -7.17 28.64 -8.26
C SER A 98 -6.15 29.25 -7.30
N ASP A 99 -6.12 28.80 -6.04
CA ASP A 99 -5.19 29.33 -5.04
C ASP A 99 -3.76 28.87 -5.29
N THR A 100 -3.59 27.59 -5.65
CA THR A 100 -2.27 26.99 -5.90
C THR A 100 -1.94 26.88 -7.38
N ASN A 101 -2.92 27.09 -8.26
CA ASN A 101 -2.82 26.90 -9.72
C ASN A 101 -2.36 25.49 -10.06
N THR A 102 -2.91 24.48 -9.39
CA THR A 102 -2.58 23.07 -9.58
C THR A 102 -3.83 22.20 -9.63
N TYR A 103 -3.68 21.01 -10.24
CA TYR A 103 -4.68 19.96 -10.14
C TYR A 103 -4.32 19.04 -8.97
N ARG A 104 -5.31 18.71 -8.13
CA ARG A 104 -5.13 17.81 -6.99
C ARG A 104 -5.99 16.58 -7.18
N LEU A 105 -5.35 15.41 -7.26
CA LEU A 105 -5.99 14.14 -7.59
C LEU A 105 -5.71 13.12 -6.50
N PRO A 106 -6.75 12.42 -5.98
CA PRO A 106 -6.49 11.23 -5.18
C PRO A 106 -5.99 10.11 -6.09
N ALA A 107 -5.02 9.37 -5.64
CA ALA A 107 -4.47 8.23 -6.36
C ALA A 107 -4.20 7.08 -5.41
N VAL A 108 -4.34 5.85 -5.91
CA VAL A 108 -3.96 4.66 -5.15
C VAL A 108 -2.58 4.24 -5.63
N LEU A 109 -1.64 4.19 -4.69
CA LEU A 109 -0.27 3.77 -4.96
C LEU A 109 -0.11 2.31 -4.61
N LEU A 110 0.32 1.50 -5.59
CA LEU A 110 0.74 0.12 -5.34
C LEU A 110 2.22 0.14 -4.97
N ALA A 111 2.50 -0.16 -3.73
CA ALA A 111 3.85 -0.14 -3.20
C ALA A 111 4.23 -1.50 -2.62
N GLN A 112 5.52 -1.80 -2.59
CA GLN A 112 6.05 -2.98 -1.93
C GLN A 112 5.48 -4.28 -2.50
N PHE A 113 5.54 -4.40 -3.78
CA PHE A 113 5.11 -5.62 -4.45
C PHE A 113 6.25 -6.61 -4.59
#